data_057fab6470e3f492bc5cbad11ed4c29d
#
_entry.id   057fab6470e3f492bc5cbad11ed4c29d
#
_cell.length_a   1.000
_cell.length_b   1.000
_cell.length_c   1.000
_cell.angle_alpha   90.00
_cell.angle_beta   90.00
_cell.angle_gamma   90.00
#
_symmetry.space_group_name_H-M   'P 1'
#
loop_
_entity.id
_entity.type
_entity.pdbx_description
1 polymer ?
#
loop_
_entity_poly.entity_id
_entity_poly.type
_entity_poly.pdbx_seq_one_letter_code
_entity_poly.pdbx_strand_id
1 'polypeptide(L)'
;XRPWGVTSALAVWAAKIASLGGIDVASWAYWQQPANAKALTEPLWFDVTSMMNFGIMLGALLAASLAGKFAPNFNIPRRSLLAAVLGGILLGYGARLAYGCNIGAYFSGIASGSLHGWLWLIFAFLGNTIGVKLRPVFFPDEAPQPEKLTSC
;
A
#
# COMPACT_ATOMS: atom_id res chain seq x y z
N UNK A 1 9.47 -15.03 12.52
CA UNK A 1 9.18 -14.82 12.11
C UNK A 1 9.13 -13.70 12.04
N ARG A 2 9.55 -13.36 11.30
CA ARG A 2 9.43 -11.93 11.04
C ARG A 2 8.07 -11.66 10.42
N PRO A 3 7.24 -10.80 11.04
CA PRO A 3 5.90 -10.54 10.49
C PRO A 3 6.01 -9.89 9.10
N TRP A 4 5.04 -10.18 8.23
CA TRP A 4 5.02 -9.67 6.87
C TRP A 4 4.86 -8.14 6.88
N GLY A 5 5.84 -7.45 6.33
CA GLY A 5 5.86 -5.99 6.25
C GLY A 5 5.77 -5.48 4.83
N VAL A 6 4.56 -5.44 4.27
CA VAL A 6 4.32 -4.97 2.88
C VAL A 6 5.02 -3.64 2.63
N THR A 7 4.86 -2.70 3.56
CA THR A 7 5.42 -1.35 3.42
C THR A 7 6.94 -1.32 3.54
N SER A 8 7.54 -2.31 4.23
CA SER A 8 9.00 -2.43 4.31
C SER A 8 9.59 -2.74 2.93
N ALA A 9 8.98 -3.70 2.21
CA ALA A 9 9.42 -4.05 0.87
C ALA A 9 9.31 -2.85 -0.08
N LEU A 10 8.17 -2.12 -0.02
CA LEU A 10 7.97 -0.95 -0.87
C LEU A 10 9.01 0.15 -0.58
N ALA A 11 9.41 0.30 0.69
CA ALA A 11 10.46 1.25 1.06
C ALA A 11 11.81 0.84 0.47
N VAL A 12 12.14 -0.47 0.51
CA VAL A 12 13.37 -1.00 -0.11
C VAL A 12 13.36 -0.76 -1.62
N TRP A 13 12.22 -1.03 -2.28
CA TRP A 13 12.09 -0.81 -3.73
C TRP A 13 12.32 0.68 -4.08
N ALA A 14 11.66 1.57 -3.32
CA ALA A 14 11.82 3.01 -3.55
C ALA A 14 13.27 3.47 -3.32
N ALA A 15 13.92 2.96 -2.27
CA ALA A 15 15.32 3.28 -1.98
C ALA A 15 16.26 2.80 -3.09
N LYS A 16 16.03 1.58 -3.60
CA LYS A 16 16.85 1.05 -4.70
C LYS A 16 16.68 1.89 -5.98
N ILE A 17 15.43 2.27 -6.30
CA ILE A 17 15.15 3.12 -7.45
C ILE A 17 15.82 4.49 -7.29
N ALA A 18 15.72 5.08 -6.10
CA ALA A 18 16.36 6.37 -5.81
C ALA A 18 17.87 6.30 -5.94
N SER A 19 18.47 5.18 -5.49
CA SER A 19 19.92 4.95 -5.63
C SER A 19 20.33 4.88 -7.10
N LEU A 20 19.52 4.23 -7.95
CA LEU A 20 19.77 4.19 -9.39
C LEU A 20 19.68 5.59 -10.01
N GLY A 21 18.86 6.46 -9.42
CA GLY A 21 18.75 7.86 -9.85
C GLY A 21 19.85 8.76 -9.32
N GLY A 22 20.83 8.22 -8.60
CA GLY A 22 21.97 8.98 -8.09
C GLY A 22 21.78 9.56 -6.71
N ILE A 23 20.70 9.23 -6.00
CA ILE A 23 20.47 9.71 -4.63
C ILE A 23 21.17 8.76 -3.66
N ASP A 24 22.04 9.28 -2.81
CA ASP A 24 22.77 8.48 -1.82
C ASP A 24 21.88 8.19 -0.60
N VAL A 25 20.94 7.25 -0.77
CA VAL A 25 20.04 6.85 0.33
C VAL A 25 20.78 6.04 1.40
N ALA A 26 21.90 5.42 1.05
CA ALA A 26 22.66 4.61 2.00
C ALA A 26 23.24 5.46 3.14
N SER A 27 23.47 6.76 2.92
CA SER A 27 23.98 7.67 3.95
C SER A 27 22.91 8.07 4.97
N TRP A 28 21.64 7.80 4.70
CA TRP A 28 20.54 8.19 5.60
C TRP A 28 20.53 7.29 6.84
N ALA A 29 20.34 7.87 8.02
CA ALA A 29 20.38 7.17 9.31
C ALA A 29 19.49 5.92 9.34
N TYR A 30 18.34 5.95 8.68
CA TYR A 30 17.43 4.79 8.61
C TYR A 30 18.11 3.60 7.92
N TRP A 31 18.82 3.86 6.80
CA TRP A 31 19.44 2.79 6.01
C TRP A 31 20.80 2.36 6.58
N GLN A 32 21.35 3.08 7.57
CA GLN A 32 22.58 2.68 8.25
C GLN A 32 22.35 1.60 9.31
N GLN A 33 21.11 1.37 9.71
CA GLN A 33 20.80 0.27 10.63
C GLN A 33 21.11 -1.08 9.97
N PRO A 34 21.76 -2.02 10.68
CA PRO A 34 22.27 -3.27 10.07
C PRO A 34 21.21 -4.04 9.24
N ALA A 35 19.99 -4.16 9.76
CA ALA A 35 18.93 -4.91 9.08
C ALA A 35 18.49 -4.20 7.79
N ASN A 36 18.44 -2.87 7.82
CA ASN A 36 17.98 -2.07 6.67
C ASN A 36 19.10 -1.98 5.61
N ALA A 37 20.34 -1.82 6.06
CA ALA A 37 21.50 -1.81 5.17
C ALA A 37 21.59 -3.13 4.39
N LYS A 38 21.39 -4.24 5.09
CA LYS A 38 21.38 -5.56 4.46
C LYS A 38 20.27 -5.66 3.40
N ALA A 39 19.05 -5.21 3.72
CA ALA A 39 17.94 -5.22 2.77
C ALA A 39 18.21 -4.33 1.55
N LEU A 40 18.95 -3.23 1.75
CA LEU A 40 19.29 -2.31 0.64
C LEU A 40 20.31 -2.94 -0.32
N THR A 41 21.28 -3.70 0.22
CA THR A 41 22.36 -4.29 -0.60
C THR A 41 21.96 -5.62 -1.23
N GLU A 42 21.10 -6.41 -0.59
CA GLU A 42 20.70 -7.71 -1.11
C GLU A 42 19.80 -7.60 -2.33
N PRO A 43 19.88 -8.55 -3.28
CA PRO A 43 18.92 -8.62 -4.38
C PRO A 43 17.49 -8.83 -3.85
N LEU A 44 16.51 -8.32 -4.57
CA LEU A 44 15.08 -8.42 -4.18
C LEU A 44 14.60 -9.86 -4.03
N TRP A 45 15.21 -10.80 -4.75
CA TRP A 45 14.86 -12.23 -4.70
C TRP A 45 15.11 -12.86 -3.33
N PHE A 46 16.04 -12.29 -2.54
CA PHE A 46 16.35 -12.79 -1.21
C PHE A 46 15.56 -12.05 -0.11
N ASP A 47 14.86 -10.97 -0.47
CA ASP A 47 14.01 -10.27 0.50
C ASP A 47 12.64 -10.96 0.56
N VAL A 48 12.38 -11.62 1.67
CA VAL A 48 11.14 -12.38 1.90
C VAL A 48 9.90 -11.52 1.69
N THR A 49 9.92 -10.26 2.18
CA THR A 49 8.76 -9.37 2.05
C THR A 49 8.50 -8.97 0.61
N SER A 50 9.56 -8.76 -0.18
CA SER A 50 9.43 -8.47 -1.62
C SER A 50 8.84 -9.68 -2.36
N MET A 51 9.33 -10.88 -2.06
CA MET A 51 8.83 -12.10 -2.70
C MET A 51 7.36 -12.35 -2.35
N MET A 52 6.95 -12.06 -1.10
CA MET A 52 5.55 -12.17 -0.70
C MET A 52 4.68 -11.14 -1.45
N ASN A 53 5.18 -9.92 -1.63
CA ASN A 53 4.45 -8.90 -2.39
C ASN A 53 4.29 -9.30 -3.85
N PHE A 54 5.35 -9.82 -4.49
CA PHE A 54 5.27 -10.34 -5.86
C PHE A 54 4.28 -11.50 -5.95
N GLY A 55 4.28 -12.39 -4.97
CA GLY A 55 3.36 -13.51 -4.93
C GLY A 55 1.89 -13.06 -4.89
N ILE A 56 1.59 -12.05 -4.07
CA ILE A 56 0.22 -11.50 -4.00
C ILE A 56 -0.18 -10.84 -5.32
N MET A 57 0.73 -10.06 -5.92
CA MET A 57 0.44 -9.39 -7.19
C MET A 57 0.16 -10.41 -8.30
N LEU A 58 1.00 -11.45 -8.39
CA LEU A 58 0.83 -12.50 -9.39
C LEU A 58 -0.42 -13.33 -9.13
N GLY A 59 -0.68 -13.64 -7.86
CA GLY A 59 -1.90 -14.38 -7.48
C GLY A 59 -3.17 -13.61 -7.82
N ALA A 60 -3.19 -12.32 -7.55
CA ALA A 60 -4.33 -11.46 -7.89
C ALA A 60 -4.52 -11.38 -9.41
N LEU A 61 -3.41 -11.25 -10.16
CA LEU A 61 -3.45 -11.23 -11.62
C LEU A 61 -4.01 -12.54 -12.17
N LEU A 62 -3.52 -13.68 -11.66
CA LEU A 62 -3.99 -15.00 -12.07
C LEU A 62 -5.48 -15.18 -11.76
N ALA A 63 -5.89 -14.80 -10.54
CA ALA A 63 -7.30 -14.93 -10.15
C ALA A 63 -8.21 -14.07 -11.03
N ALA A 64 -7.82 -12.82 -11.31
CA ALA A 64 -8.60 -11.95 -12.19
C ALA A 64 -8.69 -12.50 -13.61
N SER A 65 -7.59 -13.07 -14.11
CA SER A 65 -7.54 -13.68 -15.45
C SER A 65 -8.45 -14.91 -15.53
N LEU A 66 -8.37 -15.77 -14.53
CA LEU A 66 -9.20 -16.99 -14.47
C LEU A 66 -10.70 -16.65 -14.34
N ALA A 67 -11.01 -15.57 -13.63
CA ALA A 67 -12.38 -15.09 -13.49
C ALA A 67 -12.90 -14.37 -14.75
N GLY A 68 -12.07 -14.21 -15.78
CA GLY A 68 -12.45 -13.51 -17.01
C GLY A 68 -12.66 -12.02 -16.81
N LYS A 69 -12.12 -11.46 -15.73
CA LYS A 69 -12.30 -10.05 -15.38
C LYS A 69 -11.02 -9.21 -15.56
N PHE A 70 -10.05 -9.77 -16.25
CA PHE A 70 -8.83 -9.04 -16.55
C PHE A 70 -9.08 -8.09 -17.74
N ALA A 71 -9.34 -6.83 -17.42
CA ALA A 71 -9.65 -5.81 -18.42
C ALA A 71 -8.80 -4.56 -18.16
N PRO A 72 -7.54 -4.56 -18.60
CA PRO A 72 -6.68 -3.39 -18.38
C PRO A 72 -7.20 -2.20 -19.19
N ASN A 73 -7.42 -1.08 -18.52
CA ASN A 73 -7.87 0.15 -19.12
C ASN A 73 -6.77 1.20 -18.98
N PHE A 74 -6.24 1.65 -20.11
CA PHE A 74 -5.17 2.64 -20.13
C PHE A 74 -5.68 4.07 -20.28
N ASN A 75 -6.99 4.26 -20.51
CA ASN A 75 -7.61 5.59 -20.55
C ASN A 75 -7.95 6.07 -19.15
N ILE A 76 -6.92 6.55 -18.44
CA ILE A 76 -7.07 7.00 -17.05
C ILE A 76 -7.22 8.52 -17.04
N PRO A 77 -8.35 9.05 -16.55
CA PRO A 77 -8.52 10.51 -16.42
C PRO A 77 -7.43 11.12 -15.54
N ARG A 78 -6.99 12.32 -15.88
CA ARG A 78 -5.93 13.02 -15.13
C ARG A 78 -6.30 13.19 -13.65
N ARG A 79 -7.58 13.41 -13.35
CA ARG A 79 -8.05 13.56 -11.97
C ARG A 79 -7.86 12.26 -11.17
N SER A 80 -8.17 11.12 -11.80
CA SER A 80 -7.98 9.82 -11.16
C SER A 80 -6.50 9.53 -10.94
N LEU A 81 -5.65 9.89 -11.89
CA LEU A 81 -4.20 9.74 -11.76
C LEU A 81 -3.66 10.60 -10.60
N LEU A 82 -4.13 11.86 -10.51
CA LEU A 82 -3.75 12.76 -9.42
C LEU A 82 -4.20 12.19 -8.08
N ALA A 83 -5.44 11.69 -8.01
CA ALA A 83 -5.96 11.06 -6.79
C ALA A 83 -5.12 9.85 -6.39
N ALA A 84 -4.72 9.03 -7.37
CA ALA A 84 -3.89 7.84 -7.10
C ALA A 84 -2.52 8.23 -6.57
N VAL A 85 -1.88 9.27 -7.16
CA VAL A 85 -0.57 9.74 -6.72
C VAL A 85 -0.65 10.33 -5.30
N LEU A 86 -1.59 11.25 -5.08
CA LEU A 86 -1.76 11.89 -3.75
C LEU A 86 -2.14 10.86 -2.69
N GLY A 87 -3.08 9.97 -3.03
CA GLY A 87 -3.50 8.89 -2.12
C GLY A 87 -2.36 7.93 -1.81
N GLY A 88 -1.56 7.59 -2.81
CA GLY A 88 -0.39 6.73 -2.63
C GLY A 88 0.66 7.35 -1.73
N ILE A 89 0.94 8.65 -1.90
CA ILE A 89 1.89 9.38 -1.05
C ILE A 89 1.38 9.40 0.40
N LEU A 90 0.10 9.75 0.59
CA LEU A 90 -0.51 9.79 1.93
C LEU A 90 -0.51 8.40 2.58
N LEU A 91 -0.84 7.37 1.80
CA LEU A 91 -0.86 6.00 2.29
C LEU A 91 0.54 5.53 2.71
N GLY A 92 1.53 5.80 1.87
CA GLY A 92 2.92 5.41 2.13
C GLY A 92 3.48 6.12 3.35
N TYR A 93 3.28 7.43 3.43
CA TYR A 93 3.73 8.22 4.57
C TYR A 93 3.01 7.80 5.86
N GLY A 94 1.68 7.65 5.80
CA GLY A 94 0.89 7.21 6.94
C GLY A 94 1.31 5.84 7.45
N ALA A 95 1.57 4.89 6.54
CA ALA A 95 2.00 3.54 6.91
C ALA A 95 3.39 3.55 7.58
N ARG A 96 4.26 4.50 7.20
CA ARG A 96 5.57 4.65 7.88
C ARG A 96 5.42 5.25 9.28
N LEU A 97 4.56 6.27 9.44
CA LEU A 97 4.29 6.86 10.75
C LEU A 97 3.61 5.88 11.70
N ALA A 98 2.67 5.10 11.17
CA ALA A 98 1.86 4.15 11.96
C ALA A 98 2.54 2.79 12.17
N TYR A 99 3.79 2.63 11.74
CA TYR A 99 4.54 1.37 11.85
C TYR A 99 3.84 0.18 11.19
N GLY A 100 3.07 0.43 10.14
CA GLY A 100 2.44 -0.65 9.38
C GLY A 100 1.13 -0.25 8.71
N CYS A 101 0.59 -1.21 8.00
CA CYS A 101 -0.67 -1.08 7.27
C CYS A 101 -1.76 -1.93 7.96
N ASN A 102 -2.86 -2.17 7.27
CA ASN A 102 -3.97 -3.00 7.77
C ASN A 102 -3.49 -4.36 8.30
N ILE A 103 -2.49 -4.95 7.66
CA ILE A 103 -1.99 -6.27 8.06
C ILE A 103 -1.07 -6.16 9.27
N GLY A 104 -0.06 -5.30 9.20
CA GLY A 104 0.97 -5.21 10.24
C GLY A 104 0.51 -4.48 11.49
N ALA A 105 -0.06 -3.28 11.35
CA ALA A 105 -0.43 -2.45 12.50
C ALA A 105 -1.79 -2.84 13.09
N TYR A 106 -2.80 -3.04 12.23
CA TYR A 106 -4.16 -3.32 12.70
C TYR A 106 -4.34 -4.80 13.02
N PHE A 107 -4.33 -5.68 11.99
CA PHE A 107 -4.66 -7.10 12.19
C PHE A 107 -3.67 -7.77 13.15
N SER A 108 -2.37 -7.70 12.84
CA SER A 108 -1.35 -8.33 13.70
C SER A 108 -1.23 -7.64 15.05
N GLY A 109 -1.44 -6.33 15.09
CA GLY A 109 -1.41 -5.56 16.34
C GLY A 109 -2.51 -6.00 17.29
N ILE A 110 -3.75 -6.11 16.82
CA ILE A 110 -4.87 -6.55 17.67
C ILE A 110 -4.67 -8.02 18.06
N ALA A 111 -4.26 -8.87 17.13
CA ALA A 111 -4.03 -10.28 17.41
C ALA A 111 -2.94 -10.51 18.46
N SER A 112 -1.98 -9.58 18.57
CA SER A 112 -0.92 -9.67 19.59
C SER A 112 -1.26 -8.89 20.87
N GLY A 113 -2.50 -8.38 21.00
CA GLY A 113 -2.93 -7.65 22.18
C GLY A 113 -2.41 -6.22 22.29
N SER A 114 -1.95 -5.65 21.19
CA SER A 114 -1.36 -4.31 21.19
C SER A 114 -2.43 -3.21 21.20
N LEU A 115 -2.32 -2.26 22.11
CA LEU A 115 -3.17 -1.07 22.14
C LEU A 115 -3.01 -0.24 20.86
N HIS A 116 -1.82 -0.27 20.25
CA HIS A 116 -1.53 0.41 19.01
C HIS A 116 -2.50 -0.01 17.88
N GLY A 117 -2.85 -1.29 17.81
CA GLY A 117 -3.78 -1.79 16.79
C GLY A 117 -5.17 -1.18 16.94
N TRP A 118 -5.63 -0.98 18.16
CA TRP A 118 -6.93 -0.35 18.42
C TRP A 118 -6.93 1.15 18.06
N LEU A 119 -5.86 1.85 18.43
CA LEU A 119 -5.70 3.25 18.01
C LEU A 119 -5.66 3.37 16.48
N TRP A 120 -4.94 2.45 15.83
CA TRP A 120 -4.88 2.40 14.38
C TRP A 120 -6.27 2.26 13.76
N LEU A 121 -7.11 1.40 14.32
CA LEU A 121 -8.48 1.19 13.85
C LEU A 121 -9.31 2.48 13.89
N ILE A 122 -9.23 3.20 15.01
CA ILE A 122 -9.97 4.46 15.20
C ILE A 122 -9.57 5.48 14.12
N PHE A 123 -8.26 5.70 13.95
CA PHE A 123 -7.75 6.66 12.99
C PHE A 123 -8.02 6.23 11.54
N ALA A 124 -7.97 4.94 11.27
CA ALA A 124 -8.29 4.40 9.94
C ALA A 124 -9.77 4.65 9.61
N PHE A 125 -10.66 4.45 10.58
CA PHE A 125 -12.10 4.69 10.39
C PHE A 125 -12.36 6.18 10.08
N LEU A 126 -11.74 7.09 10.87
CA LEU A 126 -11.89 8.53 10.64
C LEU A 126 -11.33 8.94 9.27
N GLY A 127 -10.14 8.45 8.93
CA GLY A 127 -9.52 8.75 7.63
C GLY A 127 -10.34 8.22 6.46
N ASN A 128 -10.89 7.00 6.60
CA ASN A 128 -11.74 6.42 5.57
C ASN A 128 -13.03 7.23 5.37
N THR A 129 -13.63 7.70 6.45
CA THR A 129 -14.83 8.54 6.39
C THR A 129 -14.55 9.83 5.61
N ILE A 130 -13.41 10.46 5.88
CA ILE A 130 -12.98 11.66 5.16
C ILE A 130 -12.73 11.32 3.67
N GLY A 131 -12.04 10.20 3.42
CA GLY A 131 -11.74 9.77 2.05
C GLY A 131 -12.99 9.52 1.21
N VAL A 132 -14.01 8.90 1.80
CA VAL A 132 -15.28 8.64 1.12
C VAL A 132 -15.95 9.97 0.74
N LYS A 133 -15.89 10.96 1.63
CA LYS A 133 -16.46 12.30 1.35
C LYS A 133 -15.71 13.05 0.25
N LEU A 134 -14.39 12.80 0.13
CA LEU A 134 -13.56 13.42 -0.90
C LEU A 134 -13.67 12.71 -2.26
N ARG A 135 -14.18 11.49 -2.29
CA ARG A 135 -14.24 10.68 -3.50
C ARG A 135 -14.93 11.36 -4.69
N PRO A 136 -16.11 12.01 -4.51
CA PRO A 136 -16.79 12.67 -5.64
C PRO A 136 -15.98 13.79 -6.28
N VAL A 137 -15.05 14.41 -5.53
CA VAL A 137 -14.20 15.49 -6.06
C VAL A 137 -13.24 14.95 -7.12
N PHE A 138 -12.71 13.75 -6.91
CA PHE A 138 -11.71 13.15 -7.79
C PHE A 138 -12.32 12.21 -8.83
N PHE A 139 -13.48 11.63 -8.52
CA PHE A 139 -14.14 10.64 -9.36
C PHE A 139 -15.61 11.03 -9.57
N PRO A 140 -15.86 12.14 -10.29
CA PRO A 140 -17.25 12.60 -10.48
C PRO A 140 -18.12 11.61 -11.27
N ASP A 141 -17.50 10.81 -12.14
CA ASP A 141 -18.22 9.86 -12.99
C ASP A 141 -18.56 8.55 -12.26
N GLU A 142 -18.01 8.35 -11.07
CA GLU A 142 -18.28 7.18 -10.22
C GLU A 142 -19.21 7.53 -9.05
N ALA A 143 -19.98 8.63 -9.14
CA ALA A 143 -21.00 8.92 -8.15
C ALA A 143 -21.93 7.71 -8.05
N PRO A 144 -22.25 7.26 -6.82
CA PRO A 144 -23.10 6.08 -6.68
C PRO A 144 -24.44 6.34 -7.39
N GLN A 145 -24.62 5.61 -8.48
CA GLN A 145 -25.93 5.63 -9.12
C GLN A 145 -26.91 5.05 -8.09
N PRO A 146 -28.05 5.73 -7.86
CA PRO A 146 -29.04 5.15 -6.99
C PRO A 146 -29.38 3.79 -7.56
N GLU A 147 -29.02 2.78 -6.78
CA GLU A 147 -29.29 1.39 -7.15
C GLU A 147 -30.75 1.30 -7.51
N LYS A 148 -31.00 1.11 -8.80
CA LYS A 148 -32.35 0.76 -9.22
C LYS A 148 -32.64 -0.60 -8.61
N LEU A 149 -33.32 -0.58 -7.49
CA LEU A 149 -33.96 -1.77 -6.94
C LEU A 149 -34.99 -2.22 -7.98
N THR A 150 -34.49 -2.77 -9.07
CA THR A 150 -35.37 -3.49 -9.97
C THR A 150 -35.72 -4.78 -9.24
N SER A 151 -36.94 -4.77 -8.74
CA SER A 151 -37.73 -5.86 -8.23
C SER A 151 -37.35 -7.22 -8.81
N CYS A 152 -37.09 -8.16 -7.94
CA CYS A 152 -37.22 -9.57 -8.28
C CYS A 152 -38.64 -9.86 -8.74
#